data_cf4c97055f84be0151884a7eaaaf3a5f
#
_entry.id   cf4c97055f84be0151884a7eaaaf3a5f
#
_cell.length_a   1.000
_cell.length_b   1.000
_cell.length_c   1.000
_cell.angle_alpha   90.00
_cell.angle_beta   90.00
_cell.angle_gamma   90.00
#
_symmetry.space_group_name_H-M   'P 1'
#
loop_
_entity.id
_entity.type
_entity.pdbx_description
1 polymer ?
#
loop_
_entity_poly.entity_id
_entity_poly.type
_entity_poly.pdbx_seq_one_letter_code
_entity_poly.pdbx_strand_id
1 'polypeptide(L)'
;MALTREILVANAALSGLTDEQINAITTLSQNDENSVIAKKTGEIYGNLDVDILAASGVEKNETEKTYDYAKRVLGDFKTKAESVTGLESQIATLTKEKTRLEKVIADGGADAETAKQLKQAKADLANVTTQYTELNKKFEAEKENH
;
A
#
# COMPACT_ATOMS: atom_id res chain seq x y z
N MET A 1 -23.71 22.45 5.71
CA MET A 1 -24.06 22.48 7.14
C MET A 1 -25.57 22.49 7.30
N ALA A 2 -26.12 21.61 8.15
CA ALA A 2 -27.57 21.51 8.34
C ALA A 2 -28.14 22.78 8.99
N LEU A 3 -29.42 23.12 8.64
CA LEU A 3 -30.15 24.21 9.29
C LEU A 3 -30.47 23.80 10.72
N THR A 4 -30.13 24.65 11.66
CA THR A 4 -30.41 24.45 13.08
C THR A 4 -31.54 25.39 13.52
N ARG A 5 -32.14 25.11 14.68
CA ARG A 5 -33.15 25.98 15.29
C ARG A 5 -32.59 27.40 15.44
N GLU A 6 -31.40 27.55 15.93
CA GLU A 6 -30.74 28.83 16.16
C GLU A 6 -30.63 29.65 14.86
N ILE A 7 -30.24 29.01 13.77
CA ILE A 7 -30.15 29.66 12.46
C ILE A 7 -31.51 30.13 11.97
N LEU A 8 -32.51 29.27 12.08
CA LEU A 8 -33.87 29.59 11.64
C LEU A 8 -34.48 30.73 12.46
N VAL A 9 -34.37 30.68 13.78
CA VAL A 9 -34.90 31.69 14.70
C VAL A 9 -34.25 33.05 14.52
N ALA A 10 -32.96 33.06 14.20
CA ALA A 10 -32.21 34.30 13.96
C ALA A 10 -32.58 35.02 12.66
N ASN A 11 -33.27 34.35 11.74
CA ASN A 11 -33.66 34.91 10.44
C ASN A 11 -35.03 35.62 10.58
N ALA A 12 -35.02 36.94 10.48
CA ALA A 12 -36.24 37.75 10.62
C ALA A 12 -37.36 37.39 9.62
N ALA A 13 -37.00 36.93 8.42
CA ALA A 13 -37.97 36.51 7.42
C ALA A 13 -38.74 35.25 7.82
N LEU A 14 -38.23 34.50 8.78
CA LEU A 14 -38.82 33.24 9.28
C LEU A 14 -39.50 33.40 10.64
N SER A 15 -39.73 34.61 11.10
CA SER A 15 -40.29 34.90 12.44
C SER A 15 -41.72 34.37 12.66
N GLY A 16 -42.44 34.06 11.58
CA GLY A 16 -43.79 33.49 11.64
C GLY A 16 -43.88 31.98 11.77
N LEU A 17 -42.74 31.27 11.81
CA LEU A 17 -42.74 29.83 11.91
C LEU A 17 -43.10 29.35 13.31
N THR A 18 -43.94 28.30 13.37
CA THR A 18 -44.25 27.60 14.63
C THR A 18 -43.07 26.70 15.03
N ASP A 19 -43.06 26.29 16.31
CA ASP A 19 -42.05 25.32 16.78
C ASP A 19 -42.11 24.00 16.00
N GLU A 20 -43.31 23.52 15.66
CA GLU A 20 -43.50 22.32 14.85
C GLU A 20 -42.90 22.48 13.45
N GLN A 21 -43.08 23.65 12.82
CA GLN A 21 -42.50 23.95 11.50
C GLN A 21 -40.98 24.04 11.57
N ILE A 22 -40.46 24.69 12.61
CA ILE A 22 -38.98 24.75 12.82
C ILE A 22 -38.41 23.35 12.99
N ASN A 23 -39.04 22.49 13.80
CA ASN A 23 -38.57 21.12 14.00
C ASN A 23 -38.65 20.30 12.72
N ALA A 24 -39.70 20.46 11.91
CA ALA A 24 -39.84 19.78 10.62
C ALA A 24 -38.72 20.21 9.65
N ILE A 25 -38.41 21.50 9.56
CA ILE A 25 -37.37 22.04 8.71
C ILE A 25 -36.00 21.53 9.15
N THR A 26 -35.69 21.57 10.45
CA THR A 26 -34.39 21.08 10.97
C THR A 26 -34.22 19.59 10.73
N THR A 27 -35.28 18.79 10.91
CA THR A 27 -35.23 17.34 10.65
C THR A 27 -34.99 17.04 9.17
N LEU A 28 -35.71 17.70 8.27
CA LEU A 28 -35.56 17.54 6.83
C LEU A 28 -34.15 17.94 6.39
N SER A 29 -33.66 19.06 6.89
CA SER A 29 -32.30 19.53 6.57
C SER A 29 -31.25 18.58 7.08
N GLN A 30 -31.39 18.04 8.27
CA GLN A 30 -30.46 17.06 8.84
C GLN A 30 -30.47 15.77 8.03
N ASN A 31 -31.65 15.29 7.65
CA ASN A 31 -31.78 14.08 6.84
C ASN A 31 -31.16 14.27 5.45
N ASP A 32 -31.37 15.43 4.84
CA ASP A 32 -30.78 15.76 3.55
C ASP A 32 -29.25 15.82 3.64
N GLU A 33 -28.70 16.51 4.65
CA GLU A 33 -27.27 16.59 4.88
C GLU A 33 -26.66 15.19 5.08
N ASN A 34 -27.29 14.36 5.91
CA ASN A 34 -26.82 12.99 6.14
C ASN A 34 -26.82 12.17 4.86
N SER A 35 -27.84 12.33 4.03
CA SER A 35 -27.94 11.65 2.73
C SER A 35 -26.83 12.10 1.78
N VAL A 36 -26.59 13.40 1.70
CA VAL A 36 -25.52 13.97 0.86
C VAL A 36 -24.15 13.50 1.33
N ILE A 37 -23.90 13.53 2.64
CA ILE A 37 -22.63 13.05 3.24
C ILE A 37 -22.43 11.58 2.92
N ALA A 38 -23.44 10.72 3.12
CA ALA A 38 -23.34 9.29 2.83
C ALA A 38 -23.04 9.03 1.35
N LYS A 39 -23.71 9.74 0.45
CA LYS A 39 -23.49 9.62 -0.99
C LYS A 39 -22.06 10.06 -1.37
N LYS A 40 -21.62 11.22 -0.90
CA LYS A 40 -20.29 11.74 -1.20
C LYS A 40 -19.18 10.86 -0.62
N THR A 41 -19.36 10.39 0.60
CA THR A 41 -18.43 9.46 1.24
C THR A 41 -18.32 8.16 0.44
N GLY A 42 -19.45 7.61 0.01
CA GLY A 42 -19.49 6.40 -0.81
C GLY A 42 -18.76 6.60 -2.16
N GLU A 43 -18.97 7.73 -2.81
CA GLU A 43 -18.30 8.07 -4.07
C GLU A 43 -16.77 8.17 -3.87
N ILE A 44 -16.34 8.87 -2.83
CA ILE A 44 -14.91 9.06 -2.52
C ILE A 44 -14.24 7.72 -2.25
N TYR A 45 -14.80 6.91 -1.37
CA TYR A 45 -14.22 5.62 -1.03
C TYR A 45 -14.30 4.63 -2.19
N GLY A 46 -15.37 4.66 -2.97
CA GLY A 46 -15.50 3.84 -4.17
C GLY A 46 -14.43 4.16 -5.21
N ASN A 47 -14.20 5.44 -5.45
CA ASN A 47 -13.15 5.90 -6.36
C ASN A 47 -11.77 5.52 -5.84
N LEU A 48 -11.53 5.68 -4.54
CA LEU A 48 -10.27 5.29 -3.93
C LEU A 48 -10.01 3.78 -4.03
N ASP A 49 -11.04 2.96 -3.83
CA ASP A 49 -10.93 1.50 -4.01
C ASP A 49 -10.50 1.15 -5.44
N VAL A 50 -11.06 1.82 -6.43
CA VAL A 50 -10.70 1.65 -7.85
C VAL A 50 -9.24 2.06 -8.09
N ASP A 51 -8.85 3.19 -7.53
CA ASP A 51 -7.48 3.71 -7.69
C ASP A 51 -6.45 2.79 -7.02
N ILE A 52 -6.76 2.27 -5.83
CA ILE A 52 -5.88 1.32 -5.14
C ILE A 52 -5.71 0.04 -5.95
N LEU A 53 -6.80 -0.49 -6.50
CA LEU A 53 -6.74 -1.68 -7.36
C LEU A 53 -5.90 -1.42 -8.61
N ALA A 54 -6.13 -0.30 -9.28
CA ALA A 54 -5.38 0.08 -10.47
C ALA A 54 -3.89 0.25 -10.17
N ALA A 55 -3.57 0.87 -9.04
CA ALA A 55 -2.20 1.15 -8.63
C ALA A 55 -1.44 -0.09 -8.14
N SER A 56 -2.12 -1.00 -7.47
CA SER A 56 -1.48 -2.12 -6.76
C SER A 56 -1.69 -3.49 -7.41
N GLY A 57 -2.76 -3.65 -8.18
CA GLY A 57 -3.19 -4.97 -8.67
C GLY A 57 -3.74 -5.88 -7.58
N VAL A 58 -3.87 -5.41 -6.34
CA VAL A 58 -4.34 -6.18 -5.19
C VAL A 58 -5.84 -5.94 -4.98
N GLU A 59 -6.63 -6.98 -5.06
CA GLU A 59 -8.08 -6.87 -4.90
C GLU A 59 -8.48 -6.63 -3.45
N LYS A 60 -9.56 -5.87 -3.27
CA LYS A 60 -10.20 -5.64 -1.99
C LYS A 60 -10.99 -6.88 -1.57
N ASN A 61 -10.93 -7.26 -0.31
CA ASN A 61 -11.75 -8.35 0.23
C ASN A 61 -13.22 -7.90 0.38
N GLU A 62 -14.16 -8.83 0.28
CA GLU A 62 -15.60 -8.53 0.27
C GLU A 62 -16.09 -7.66 1.42
N THR A 63 -15.60 -7.91 2.63
CA THR A 63 -16.04 -7.20 3.83
C THR A 63 -15.05 -6.15 4.33
N GLU A 64 -13.97 -5.95 3.56
CA GLU A 64 -12.88 -5.03 3.95
C GLU A 64 -13.30 -3.59 3.73
N LYS A 65 -13.01 -2.74 4.71
CA LYS A 65 -13.20 -1.30 4.55
C LYS A 65 -12.04 -0.70 3.75
N THR A 66 -12.31 0.37 3.03
CA THR A 66 -11.30 1.06 2.20
C THR A 66 -10.03 1.41 2.98
N TYR A 67 -10.18 1.87 4.22
CA TYR A 67 -9.05 2.20 5.07
C TYR A 67 -8.16 0.99 5.36
N ASP A 68 -8.76 -0.15 5.71
CA ASP A 68 -8.03 -1.39 5.98
C ASP A 68 -7.40 -1.96 4.70
N TYR A 69 -8.11 -1.87 3.59
CA TYR A 69 -7.61 -2.22 2.26
C TYR A 69 -6.33 -1.42 1.93
N ALA A 70 -6.38 -0.10 2.07
CA ALA A 70 -5.22 0.76 1.84
C ALA A 70 -4.04 0.38 2.74
N LYS A 71 -4.29 0.16 4.03
CA LYS A 71 -3.25 -0.26 4.98
C LYS A 71 -2.62 -1.59 4.61
N ARG A 72 -3.44 -2.56 4.23
CA ARG A 72 -2.95 -3.88 3.81
C ARG A 72 -2.06 -3.77 2.57
N VAL A 73 -2.50 -3.04 1.56
CA VAL A 73 -1.74 -2.83 0.33
C VAL A 73 -0.41 -2.11 0.60
N LEU A 74 -0.44 -1.05 1.39
CA LEU A 74 0.79 -0.32 1.77
C LEU A 74 1.75 -1.20 2.58
N GLY A 75 1.21 -2.01 3.48
CA GLY A 75 1.99 -2.98 4.25
C GLY A 75 2.67 -4.02 3.36
N ASP A 76 1.96 -4.54 2.37
CA ASP A 76 2.49 -5.49 1.40
C ASP A 76 3.65 -4.86 0.59
N PHE A 77 3.49 -3.63 0.12
CA PHE A 77 4.54 -2.91 -0.59
C PHE A 77 5.77 -2.68 0.30
N LYS A 78 5.54 -2.29 1.54
CA LYS A 78 6.64 -2.11 2.50
C LYS A 78 7.44 -3.40 2.69
N THR A 79 6.74 -4.52 2.91
CA THR A 79 7.36 -5.83 3.08
C THR A 79 8.17 -6.23 1.84
N LYS A 80 7.61 -6.03 0.65
CA LYS A 80 8.31 -6.31 -0.61
C LYS A 80 9.55 -5.44 -0.77
N ALA A 81 9.47 -4.14 -0.46
CA ALA A 81 10.60 -3.23 -0.54
C ALA A 81 11.72 -3.62 0.43
N GLU A 82 11.38 -4.00 1.65
CA GLU A 82 12.35 -4.49 2.64
C GLU A 82 13.01 -5.80 2.16
N SER A 83 12.25 -6.70 1.54
CA SER A 83 12.78 -7.94 0.96
C SER A 83 13.76 -7.67 -0.18
N VAL A 84 13.46 -6.71 -1.06
CA VAL A 84 14.37 -6.30 -2.14
C VAL A 84 15.69 -5.78 -1.56
N THR A 85 15.63 -4.91 -0.57
CA THR A 85 16.80 -4.37 0.10
C THR A 85 17.64 -5.48 0.75
N GLY A 86 16.97 -6.43 1.41
CA GLY A 86 17.62 -7.59 2.03
C GLY A 86 18.35 -8.45 1.00
N LEU A 87 17.71 -8.72 -0.14
CA LEU A 87 18.33 -9.51 -1.23
C LEU A 87 19.52 -8.76 -1.87
N GLU A 88 19.42 -7.45 -2.05
CA GLU A 88 20.54 -6.64 -2.54
C GLU A 88 21.75 -6.74 -1.63
N SER A 89 21.55 -6.69 -0.30
CA SER A 89 22.63 -6.87 0.68
C SER A 89 23.24 -8.25 0.58
N GLN A 90 22.44 -9.30 0.44
CA GLN A 90 22.91 -10.67 0.29
C GLN A 90 23.74 -10.82 -0.99
N ILE A 91 23.30 -10.26 -2.11
CA ILE A 91 24.02 -10.27 -3.37
C ILE A 91 25.38 -9.59 -3.21
N ALA A 92 25.43 -8.42 -2.58
CA ALA A 92 26.68 -7.71 -2.33
C ALA A 92 27.66 -8.54 -1.49
N THR A 93 27.18 -9.15 -0.41
CA THR A 93 27.98 -10.00 0.46
C THR A 93 28.51 -11.22 -0.27
N LEU A 94 27.66 -11.94 -1.01
CA LEU A 94 28.03 -13.13 -1.76
C LEU A 94 28.97 -12.80 -2.91
N THR A 95 28.80 -11.67 -3.56
CA THR A 95 29.70 -11.22 -4.62
C THR A 95 31.10 -10.97 -4.09
N LYS A 96 31.22 -10.33 -2.91
CA LYS A 96 32.51 -10.12 -2.24
C LYS A 96 33.18 -11.45 -1.86
N GLU A 97 32.38 -12.37 -1.30
CA GLU A 97 32.87 -13.68 -0.91
C GLU A 97 33.36 -14.50 -2.12
N LYS A 98 32.61 -14.51 -3.20
CA LYS A 98 32.99 -15.13 -4.47
C LYS A 98 34.32 -14.56 -4.99
N THR A 99 34.45 -13.23 -5.03
CA THR A 99 35.67 -12.55 -5.48
C THR A 99 36.85 -12.93 -4.59
N ARG A 100 36.68 -12.96 -3.28
CA ARG A 100 37.70 -13.35 -2.33
C ARG A 100 38.16 -14.77 -2.58
N LEU A 101 37.26 -15.72 -2.77
CA LEU A 101 37.56 -17.13 -3.01
C LEU A 101 38.26 -17.34 -4.37
N GLU A 102 37.81 -16.64 -5.40
CA GLU A 102 38.44 -16.67 -6.73
C GLU A 102 39.88 -16.19 -6.67
N LYS A 103 40.16 -15.14 -5.90
CA LYS A 103 41.50 -14.62 -5.70
C LYS A 103 42.39 -15.63 -4.95
N VAL A 104 41.86 -16.26 -3.91
CA VAL A 104 42.60 -17.30 -3.17
C VAL A 104 43.01 -18.45 -4.11
N ILE A 105 42.10 -18.87 -4.98
CA ILE A 105 42.38 -19.93 -5.98
C ILE A 105 43.42 -19.46 -6.99
N ALA A 106 43.31 -18.25 -7.50
CA ALA A 106 44.24 -17.68 -8.46
C ALA A 106 45.67 -17.54 -7.89
N ASP A 107 45.79 -17.26 -6.60
CA ASP A 107 47.06 -17.14 -5.89
C ASP A 107 47.65 -18.50 -5.49
N GLY A 108 47.08 -19.60 -5.93
CA GLY A 108 47.59 -20.95 -5.71
C GLY A 108 47.15 -21.58 -4.39
N GLY A 109 46.20 -20.98 -3.68
CA GLY A 109 45.66 -21.49 -2.43
C GLY A 109 44.49 -22.48 -2.59
N ALA A 110 44.35 -23.10 -3.76
CA ALA A 110 43.21 -23.96 -4.06
C ALA A 110 43.34 -25.32 -3.39
N ASP A 111 42.89 -25.46 -2.17
CA ASP A 111 42.62 -26.75 -1.57
C ASP A 111 41.17 -27.20 -1.84
N ALA A 112 40.82 -28.42 -1.49
CA ALA A 112 39.49 -28.99 -1.71
C ALA A 112 38.40 -28.21 -0.97
N GLU A 113 38.70 -27.66 0.19
CA GLU A 113 37.78 -26.89 1.00
C GLU A 113 37.46 -25.51 0.37
N THR A 114 38.49 -24.82 -0.10
CA THR A 114 38.33 -23.53 -0.78
C THR A 114 37.52 -23.68 -2.06
N ALA A 115 37.78 -24.72 -2.87
CA ALA A 115 37.02 -25.02 -4.07
C ALA A 115 35.55 -25.31 -3.75
N LYS A 116 35.29 -26.04 -2.68
CA LYS A 116 33.93 -26.34 -2.18
C LYS A 116 33.20 -25.07 -1.75
N GLN A 117 33.90 -24.23 -1.00
CA GLN A 117 33.33 -22.92 -0.54
C GLN A 117 32.97 -22.02 -1.72
N LEU A 118 33.83 -21.97 -2.74
CA LEU A 118 33.55 -21.19 -3.96
C LEU A 118 32.36 -21.73 -4.72
N LYS A 119 32.23 -23.04 -4.86
CA LYS A 119 31.10 -23.68 -5.49
C LYS A 119 29.82 -23.35 -4.75
N GLN A 120 29.83 -23.41 -3.41
CA GLN A 120 28.70 -23.07 -2.59
C GLN A 120 28.35 -21.59 -2.70
N ALA A 121 29.32 -20.69 -2.65
CA ALA A 121 29.08 -19.25 -2.79
C ALA A 121 28.48 -18.91 -4.16
N LYS A 122 28.94 -19.54 -5.24
CA LYS A 122 28.37 -19.35 -6.58
C LYS A 122 26.91 -19.84 -6.64
N ALA A 123 26.61 -20.97 -6.03
CA ALA A 123 25.26 -21.51 -5.98
C ALA A 123 24.33 -20.60 -5.18
N ASP A 124 24.78 -20.13 -4.02
CA ASP A 124 24.01 -19.21 -3.17
C ASP A 124 23.77 -17.88 -3.87
N LEU A 125 24.80 -17.34 -4.55
CA LEU A 125 24.66 -16.10 -5.31
C LEU A 125 23.66 -16.25 -6.46
N ALA A 126 23.71 -17.34 -7.20
CA ALA A 126 22.76 -17.62 -8.28
C ALA A 126 21.34 -17.71 -7.75
N ASN A 127 21.13 -18.40 -6.62
CA ASN A 127 19.83 -18.55 -5.99
C ASN A 127 19.27 -17.21 -5.51
N VAL A 128 20.07 -16.43 -4.79
CA VAL A 128 19.66 -15.12 -4.28
C VAL A 128 19.42 -14.14 -5.44
N THR A 129 20.24 -14.17 -6.47
CA THR A 129 20.06 -13.33 -7.67
C THR A 129 18.75 -13.66 -8.38
N THR A 130 18.41 -14.95 -8.48
CA THR A 130 17.13 -15.37 -9.04
C THR A 130 15.96 -14.84 -8.21
N GLN A 131 16.00 -14.97 -6.89
CA GLN A 131 14.99 -14.43 -5.99
C GLN A 131 14.84 -12.91 -6.11
N TYR A 132 15.95 -12.20 -6.17
CA TYR A 132 15.97 -10.75 -6.38
C TYR A 132 15.32 -10.37 -7.70
N THR A 133 15.73 -11.04 -8.80
CA THR A 133 15.21 -10.76 -10.13
C THR A 133 13.71 -11.00 -10.22
N GLU A 134 13.22 -12.12 -9.66
CA GLU A 134 11.81 -12.44 -9.65
C GLU A 134 10.99 -11.43 -8.83
N LEU A 135 11.48 -11.08 -7.64
CA LEU A 135 10.79 -10.12 -6.77
C LEU A 135 10.78 -8.73 -7.39
N ASN A 136 11.92 -8.29 -7.94
CA ASN A 136 12.04 -7.00 -8.59
C ASN A 136 11.15 -6.91 -9.83
N LYS A 137 11.06 -8.00 -10.59
CA LYS A 137 10.19 -8.10 -11.77
C LYS A 137 8.71 -7.96 -11.39
N LYS A 138 8.30 -8.61 -10.30
CA LYS A 138 6.93 -8.48 -9.76
C LYS A 138 6.66 -7.05 -9.30
N PHE A 139 7.61 -6.45 -8.61
CA PHE A 139 7.50 -5.08 -8.12
C PHE A 139 7.38 -4.07 -9.26
N GLU A 140 8.21 -4.21 -10.30
CA GLU A 140 8.15 -3.35 -11.49
C GLU A 140 6.87 -3.56 -12.30
N ALA A 141 6.38 -4.79 -12.41
CA ALA A 141 5.10 -5.09 -13.06
C ALA A 141 3.92 -4.44 -12.34
N GLU A 142 3.90 -4.47 -11.01
CA GLU A 142 2.89 -3.79 -10.20
C GLU A 142 2.95 -2.28 -10.40
N LYS A 143 4.15 -1.73 -10.50
CA LYS A 143 4.38 -0.30 -10.73
C LYS A 143 3.93 0.16 -12.12
N GLU A 144 4.08 -0.68 -13.15
CA GLU A 144 3.70 -0.37 -14.53
C GLU A 144 2.19 -0.45 -14.77
N ASN A 145 1.42 -1.08 -13.90
CA ASN A 145 -0.03 -1.19 -14.00
C ASN A 145 -0.79 0.08 -13.55
N HIS A 146 -0.10 1.20 -13.48
CA HIS A 146 -0.68 2.52 -13.16
C HIS A 146 -1.19 3.24 -14.38
#